data_376a847a8dd967c15f3a42efd3f76c26
#
_entry.id   376a847a8dd967c15f3a42efd3f76c26
#
_cell.length_a   1.000
_cell.length_b   1.000
_cell.length_c   1.000
_cell.angle_alpha   90.00
_cell.angle_beta   90.00
_cell.angle_gamma   90.00
#
_symmetry.space_group_name_H-M   'P 1'
#
loop_
_entity.id
_entity.type
_entity.pdbx_description
1 polymer ?
#
loop_
_entity_poly.entity_id
_entity_poly.type
_entity_poly.pdbx_seq_one_letter_code
_entity_poly.pdbx_strand_id
1 'polypeptide(L)'
;MNKSIITTIALSACLAFPMFADAQTFTGITAEQKAQNTPEGWPAVSLPQLPEITAANTFNIKDYGASTDAEDNTKAIQKALDAVPDAGGMVVIPEGTWMFGSEKEMTSTSEILSIKSKTILHLCAGATLKLAPYGTAPLKKVVYIGCKNKKQSDIVIEGEGETSIIDGQGARWWLAKEQKDTFDPGSMIRLEQGQRFLIRNLKIQNTPGVNITISNGGKASHATIHDVVISEPASEIGAGKASHNTDGIAIWGPYVNIYD
;
A
#
# COMPACT_ATOMS: atom_id res chain seq x y z
N MET A 1 25.74 -36.58 -21.61
CA MET A 1 25.76 -35.39 -20.72
C MET A 1 24.36 -34.78 -20.71
N ASN A 2 23.53 -35.23 -19.77
CA ASN A 2 22.16 -34.71 -19.59
C ASN A 2 22.19 -33.60 -18.54
N LYS A 3 21.94 -32.38 -18.95
CA LYS A 3 21.70 -31.27 -18.03
C LYS A 3 20.23 -31.35 -17.57
N SER A 4 20.02 -31.80 -16.36
CA SER A 4 18.71 -31.68 -15.67
C SER A 4 18.47 -30.24 -15.34
N ILE A 5 17.43 -29.64 -15.93
CA ILE A 5 16.92 -28.31 -15.58
C ILE A 5 16.03 -28.54 -14.35
N ILE A 6 16.53 -28.16 -13.19
CA ILE A 6 15.70 -28.08 -11.97
C ILE A 6 14.92 -26.77 -12.06
N THR A 7 13.66 -26.88 -12.46
CA THR A 7 12.71 -25.78 -12.35
C THR A 7 12.28 -25.68 -10.88
N THR A 8 12.84 -24.73 -10.15
CA THR A 8 12.39 -24.41 -8.81
C THR A 8 11.04 -23.69 -8.93
N ILE A 9 9.95 -24.42 -8.69
CA ILE A 9 8.63 -23.83 -8.51
C ILE A 9 8.65 -23.20 -7.12
N ALA A 10 8.78 -21.89 -7.05
CA ALA A 10 8.53 -21.13 -5.83
C ALA A 10 7.01 -21.21 -5.55
N LEU A 11 6.63 -22.17 -4.73
CA LEU A 11 5.26 -22.26 -4.23
C LEU A 11 5.09 -21.11 -3.22
N SER A 12 4.45 -20.04 -3.64
CA SER A 12 4.14 -18.88 -2.79
C SER A 12 3.19 -19.33 -1.67
N ALA A 13 3.75 -19.49 -0.48
CA ALA A 13 3.05 -20.02 0.69
C ALA A 13 2.43 -18.90 1.53
N CYS A 14 1.65 -18.02 0.94
CA CYS A 14 0.85 -17.08 1.72
C CYS A 14 -0.39 -17.74 2.39
N LEU A 15 -0.61 -19.03 2.18
CA LEU A 15 -1.64 -19.84 2.87
C LEU A 15 -1.09 -20.67 4.01
N ALA A 16 0.21 -20.86 4.07
CA ALA A 16 0.91 -21.44 5.18
C ALA A 16 1.97 -20.42 5.61
N PHE A 17 1.58 -19.45 6.41
CA PHE A 17 2.58 -19.02 7.37
C PHE A 17 3.01 -20.32 8.05
N PRO A 18 4.24 -20.77 7.88
CA PRO A 18 4.74 -21.79 8.78
C PRO A 18 4.45 -21.21 10.15
N MET A 19 3.84 -21.98 11.04
CA MET A 19 3.81 -21.63 12.46
C MET A 19 5.21 -21.15 12.75
N PHE A 20 5.35 -19.83 12.98
CA PHE A 20 6.63 -19.16 13.12
C PHE A 20 7.42 -19.88 14.20
N ALA A 21 8.33 -20.78 13.79
CA ALA A 21 9.34 -21.30 14.69
C ALA A 21 10.40 -20.25 14.99
N ASP A 22 10.48 -19.19 14.12
CA ASP A 22 11.29 -18.01 14.34
C ASP A 22 10.39 -16.77 14.17
N ALA A 23 10.07 -16.14 15.28
CA ALA A 23 9.46 -14.84 15.31
C ALA A 23 10.36 -13.88 14.52
N GLN A 24 9.90 -13.45 13.33
CA GLN A 24 10.58 -12.36 12.64
C GLN A 24 10.36 -11.11 13.50
N THR A 25 11.34 -10.82 14.34
CA THR A 25 11.40 -9.61 15.10
C THR A 25 11.54 -8.48 14.09
N PHE A 26 10.50 -7.71 13.86
CA PHE A 26 10.58 -6.48 13.08
C PHE A 26 11.31 -5.43 13.94
N THR A 27 12.54 -5.73 14.32
CA THR A 27 13.43 -4.83 15.03
C THR A 27 14.00 -3.79 14.10
N GLY A 28 13.14 -3.03 13.43
CA GLY A 28 13.62 -2.03 12.49
C GLY A 28 14.53 -2.64 11.41
N ILE A 29 14.88 -1.87 10.42
CA ILE A 29 15.83 -2.25 9.37
C ILE A 29 17.13 -2.77 10.01
N THR A 30 17.63 -3.91 9.56
CA THR A 30 18.92 -4.46 9.98
C THR A 30 20.05 -3.45 9.71
N ALA A 31 21.20 -3.63 10.35
CA ALA A 31 22.37 -2.77 10.10
C ALA A 31 22.77 -2.76 8.61
N GLU A 32 22.60 -3.88 7.89
CA GLU A 32 22.81 -3.99 6.45
C GLU A 32 21.78 -3.19 5.66
N GLN A 33 20.52 -3.28 6.03
CA GLN A 33 19.46 -2.47 5.43
C GLN A 33 19.68 -0.98 5.72
N LYS A 34 20.16 -0.60 6.90
CA LYS A 34 20.56 0.79 7.18
C LYS A 34 21.72 1.24 6.31
N ALA A 35 22.70 0.39 6.07
CA ALA A 35 23.84 0.70 5.20
C ALA A 35 23.42 0.84 3.72
N GLN A 36 22.45 0.07 3.27
CA GLN A 36 21.88 0.18 1.92
C GLN A 36 20.97 1.40 1.78
N ASN A 37 20.33 1.82 2.85
CA ASN A 37 19.22 2.76 2.86
C ASN A 37 19.63 4.22 3.11
N THR A 38 20.86 4.47 3.48
CA THR A 38 21.34 5.83 3.69
C THR A 38 22.57 6.02 2.82
N PRO A 39 22.44 6.69 1.66
CA PRO A 39 23.61 7.04 0.86
C PRO A 39 24.67 7.72 1.73
N GLU A 40 25.93 7.44 1.46
CA GLU A 40 27.05 7.99 2.25
C GLU A 40 26.94 9.52 2.35
N GLY A 41 26.99 10.04 3.57
CA GLY A 41 26.89 11.47 3.85
C GLY A 41 25.45 12.01 3.98
N TRP A 42 24.43 11.17 3.83
CA TRP A 42 23.04 11.59 4.04
C TRP A 42 22.60 11.36 5.49
N PRO A 43 21.76 12.25 6.06
CA PRO A 43 21.19 12.03 7.38
C PRO A 43 20.34 10.75 7.41
N ALA A 44 20.50 9.97 8.47
CA ALA A 44 19.64 8.80 8.68
C ALA A 44 18.20 9.24 8.92
N VAL A 45 17.23 8.58 8.24
CA VAL A 45 15.81 8.77 8.47
C VAL A 45 15.32 7.75 9.48
N SER A 46 14.58 8.22 10.48
CA SER A 46 14.01 7.32 11.50
C SER A 46 12.94 6.42 10.90
N LEU A 47 13.08 5.13 11.16
CA LEU A 47 12.19 4.09 10.67
C LEU A 47 11.05 3.78 11.64
N PRO A 48 9.96 3.13 11.16
CA PRO A 48 8.87 2.67 12.01
C PRO A 48 9.35 1.85 13.20
N GLN A 49 8.75 2.11 14.36
CA GLN A 49 8.97 1.36 15.60
C GLN A 49 7.75 0.48 15.85
N LEU A 50 7.89 -0.78 15.56
CA LEU A 50 6.82 -1.77 15.60
C LEU A 50 7.11 -2.83 16.66
N PRO A 51 6.07 -3.48 17.22
CA PRO A 51 6.26 -4.64 18.06
C PRO A 51 6.78 -5.82 17.23
N GLU A 52 7.24 -6.84 17.90
CA GLU A 52 7.44 -8.16 17.29
C GLU A 52 6.12 -8.64 16.67
N ILE A 53 6.17 -9.08 15.42
CA ILE A 53 5.00 -9.61 14.73
C ILE A 53 4.91 -11.12 14.97
N THR A 54 3.81 -11.53 15.55
CA THR A 54 3.49 -12.91 15.90
C THR A 54 2.10 -13.26 15.38
N ALA A 55 1.69 -14.52 15.48
CA ALA A 55 0.32 -14.92 15.14
C ALA A 55 -0.75 -14.17 15.96
N ALA A 56 -0.42 -13.73 17.18
CA ALA A 56 -1.36 -13.04 18.08
C ALA A 56 -1.68 -11.61 17.64
N ASN A 57 -0.80 -10.95 16.86
CA ASN A 57 -1.01 -9.60 16.35
C ASN A 57 -0.97 -9.54 14.82
N THR A 58 -1.30 -10.66 14.16
CA THR A 58 -1.46 -10.79 12.71
C THR A 58 -2.93 -11.02 12.37
N PHE A 59 -3.47 -10.22 11.47
CA PHE A 59 -4.89 -10.15 11.12
C PHE A 59 -5.08 -10.39 9.63
N ASN A 60 -5.54 -11.59 9.26
CA ASN A 60 -5.83 -11.91 7.86
C ASN A 60 -7.22 -11.34 7.49
N ILE A 61 -7.33 -10.62 6.38
CA ILE A 61 -8.60 -10.00 5.96
C ILE A 61 -9.72 -11.02 5.75
N LYS A 62 -9.39 -12.28 5.42
CA LYS A 62 -10.37 -13.37 5.28
C LYS A 62 -11.10 -13.65 6.60
N ASP A 63 -10.42 -13.52 7.73
CA ASP A 63 -11.02 -13.76 9.05
C ASP A 63 -12.04 -12.67 9.42
N TYR A 64 -12.04 -11.56 8.67
CA TYR A 64 -12.96 -10.43 8.82
C TYR A 64 -14.05 -10.39 7.74
N GLY A 65 -14.12 -11.44 6.90
CA GLY A 65 -15.17 -11.63 5.90
C GLY A 65 -14.79 -11.16 4.50
N ALA A 66 -13.50 -10.90 4.23
CA ALA A 66 -13.06 -10.61 2.86
C ALA A 66 -13.12 -11.87 1.99
N SER A 67 -13.55 -11.69 0.73
CA SER A 67 -13.63 -12.74 -0.28
C SER A 67 -13.20 -12.20 -1.64
N THR A 68 -12.49 -13.02 -2.42
CA THR A 68 -12.14 -12.69 -3.81
C THR A 68 -13.35 -12.62 -4.73
N ASP A 69 -14.48 -13.23 -4.33
CA ASP A 69 -15.75 -13.20 -5.06
C ASP A 69 -16.63 -11.99 -4.67
N ALA A 70 -16.23 -11.24 -3.63
CA ALA A 70 -16.97 -10.06 -3.21
C ALA A 70 -16.77 -8.90 -4.20
N GLU A 71 -17.84 -8.18 -4.50
CA GLU A 71 -17.76 -6.95 -5.30
C GLU A 71 -16.95 -5.86 -4.60
N ASP A 72 -16.91 -5.87 -3.26
CA ASP A 72 -16.14 -4.93 -2.47
C ASP A 72 -15.78 -5.52 -1.10
N ASN A 73 -14.53 -5.32 -0.67
CA ASN A 73 -13.98 -5.80 0.60
C ASN A 73 -13.63 -4.65 1.56
N THR A 74 -14.02 -3.41 1.28
CA THR A 74 -13.63 -2.23 2.07
C THR A 74 -13.89 -2.43 3.55
N LYS A 75 -15.12 -2.83 3.91
CA LYS A 75 -15.50 -3.03 5.32
C LYS A 75 -14.74 -4.17 5.99
N ALA A 76 -14.48 -5.26 5.27
CA ALA A 76 -13.74 -6.39 5.80
C ALA A 76 -12.27 -6.02 6.06
N ILE A 77 -11.63 -5.36 5.10
CA ILE A 77 -10.26 -4.87 5.24
C ILE A 77 -10.17 -3.83 6.38
N GLN A 78 -11.12 -2.89 6.44
CA GLN A 78 -11.13 -1.89 7.51
C GLN A 78 -11.32 -2.52 8.89
N LYS A 79 -12.17 -3.55 9.03
CA LYS A 79 -12.30 -4.29 10.30
C LYS A 79 -11.00 -4.95 10.74
N ALA A 80 -10.23 -5.52 9.80
CA ALA A 80 -8.92 -6.07 10.10
C ALA A 80 -7.94 -4.98 10.55
N LEU A 81 -7.92 -3.82 9.88
CA LEU A 81 -7.12 -2.66 10.27
C LEU A 81 -7.52 -2.12 11.65
N ASP A 82 -8.81 -2.08 11.95
CA ASP A 82 -9.32 -1.62 13.24
C ASP A 82 -8.99 -2.60 14.38
N ALA A 83 -8.89 -3.89 14.08
CA ALA A 83 -8.53 -4.94 15.04
C ALA A 83 -7.08 -4.88 15.52
N VAL A 84 -6.17 -4.22 14.78
CA VAL A 84 -4.79 -4.05 15.22
C VAL A 84 -4.78 -3.33 16.59
N PRO A 85 -4.15 -3.88 17.64
CA PRO A 85 -4.11 -3.25 18.96
C PRO A 85 -3.23 -1.98 18.94
N ASP A 86 -3.33 -1.14 19.98
CA ASP A 86 -2.50 0.07 20.12
C ASP A 86 -1.00 -0.27 20.27
N ALA A 87 -0.69 -1.49 20.72
CA ALA A 87 0.67 -1.99 20.75
C ALA A 87 1.27 -2.17 19.35
N GLY A 88 0.42 -2.42 18.36
CA GLY A 88 0.75 -2.61 16.95
C GLY A 88 0.53 -4.03 16.45
N GLY A 89 0.53 -4.18 15.12
CA GLY A 89 0.33 -5.47 14.47
C GLY A 89 0.35 -5.39 12.95
N MET A 90 0.07 -6.51 12.31
CA MET A 90 0.12 -6.67 10.86
C MET A 90 -1.25 -7.11 10.32
N VAL A 91 -1.73 -6.42 9.30
CA VAL A 91 -2.86 -6.84 8.48
C VAL A 91 -2.34 -7.49 7.21
N VAL A 92 -2.80 -8.70 6.92
CA VAL A 92 -2.36 -9.48 5.77
C VAL A 92 -3.43 -9.49 4.69
N ILE A 93 -3.02 -9.09 3.49
CA ILE A 93 -3.77 -9.23 2.24
C ILE A 93 -3.20 -10.47 1.53
N PRO A 94 -3.85 -11.63 1.56
CA PRO A 94 -3.32 -12.84 0.96
C PRO A 94 -3.40 -12.82 -0.57
N GLU A 95 -2.77 -13.81 -1.22
CA GLU A 95 -2.86 -14.00 -2.66
C GLU A 95 -4.32 -13.94 -3.16
N GLY A 96 -4.52 -13.29 -4.32
CA GLY A 96 -5.81 -13.09 -4.96
C GLY A 96 -6.11 -11.63 -5.26
N THR A 97 -7.24 -11.39 -5.93
CA THR A 97 -7.69 -10.02 -6.24
C THR A 97 -8.78 -9.60 -5.25
N TRP A 98 -8.52 -8.49 -4.55
CA TRP A 98 -9.36 -7.96 -3.49
C TRP A 98 -9.87 -6.59 -3.91
N MET A 99 -11.11 -6.53 -4.39
CA MET A 99 -11.76 -5.27 -4.74
C MET A 99 -12.03 -4.44 -3.50
N PHE A 100 -11.76 -3.14 -3.55
CA PHE A 100 -12.05 -2.21 -2.46
C PHE A 100 -12.41 -0.82 -2.99
N GLY A 101 -13.01 0.00 -2.18
CA GLY A 101 -13.16 1.43 -2.45
C GLY A 101 -14.45 1.81 -3.16
N SER A 102 -15.48 1.00 -3.12
CA SER A 102 -16.83 1.44 -3.49
C SER A 102 -17.30 2.53 -2.51
N GLU A 103 -17.83 3.63 -3.05
CA GLU A 103 -18.36 4.73 -2.24
C GLU A 103 -19.45 4.26 -1.26
N LYS A 104 -20.23 3.24 -1.61
CA LYS A 104 -21.27 2.66 -0.75
C LYS A 104 -20.72 1.91 0.46
N GLU A 105 -19.49 1.44 0.38
CA GLU A 105 -18.85 0.62 1.42
C GLU A 105 -17.88 1.43 2.30
N MET A 106 -17.66 2.71 1.98
CA MET A 106 -16.78 3.57 2.77
C MET A 106 -17.27 3.71 4.21
N THR A 107 -16.34 3.62 5.14
CA THR A 107 -16.57 3.86 6.57
C THR A 107 -16.19 5.27 7.01
N SER A 108 -15.49 6.02 6.16
CA SER A 108 -15.03 7.39 6.38
C SER A 108 -15.22 8.23 5.11
N THR A 109 -15.46 9.52 5.27
CA THR A 109 -15.54 10.48 4.15
C THR A 109 -14.17 11.00 3.71
N SER A 110 -13.11 10.69 4.44
CA SER A 110 -11.75 11.18 4.16
C SER A 110 -10.80 10.12 3.66
N GLU A 111 -10.92 8.90 4.16
CA GLU A 111 -10.13 7.75 3.70
C GLU A 111 -11.05 6.58 3.38
N ILE A 112 -10.67 5.76 2.39
CA ILE A 112 -11.34 4.48 2.13
C ILE A 112 -10.82 3.43 3.11
N LEU A 113 -9.50 3.23 3.15
CA LEU A 113 -8.83 2.39 4.15
C LEU A 113 -7.99 3.29 5.06
N SER A 114 -8.46 3.45 6.28
CA SER A 114 -7.79 4.26 7.30
C SER A 114 -6.80 3.40 8.07
N ILE A 115 -5.52 3.79 8.04
CA ILE A 115 -4.45 3.09 8.75
C ILE A 115 -4.09 3.88 10.00
N LYS A 116 -4.03 3.20 11.14
CA LYS A 116 -3.60 3.79 12.42
C LYS A 116 -2.13 3.51 12.72
N SER A 117 -1.61 4.18 13.73
CA SER A 117 -0.22 4.02 14.17
C SER A 117 0.16 2.57 14.46
N LYS A 118 1.43 2.23 14.25
CA LYS A 118 2.02 0.92 14.49
C LYS A 118 1.35 -0.23 13.72
N THR A 119 0.90 0.07 12.50
CA THR A 119 0.26 -0.92 11.63
C THR A 119 1.13 -1.23 10.43
N ILE A 120 1.29 -2.51 10.14
CA ILE A 120 1.80 -3.02 8.88
C ILE A 120 0.61 -3.45 8.02
N LEU A 121 0.47 -2.89 6.82
CA LEU A 121 -0.37 -3.44 5.76
C LEU A 121 0.52 -4.23 4.82
N HIS A 122 0.41 -5.55 4.88
CA HIS A 122 1.26 -6.49 4.15
C HIS A 122 0.48 -7.17 3.02
N LEU A 123 0.95 -7.00 1.79
CA LEU A 123 0.42 -7.68 0.61
C LEU A 123 1.31 -8.89 0.29
N CYS A 124 0.75 -10.08 0.36
CA CYS A 124 1.47 -11.29 -0.04
C CYS A 124 1.81 -11.29 -1.54
N ALA A 125 2.77 -12.09 -1.94
CA ALA A 125 3.02 -12.35 -3.36
C ALA A 125 1.73 -12.82 -4.06
N GLY A 126 1.43 -12.29 -5.24
CA GLY A 126 0.19 -12.57 -5.97
C GLY A 126 -1.07 -11.87 -5.43
N ALA A 127 -0.95 -11.05 -4.39
CA ALA A 127 -2.05 -10.22 -3.91
C ALA A 127 -2.24 -8.98 -4.80
N THR A 128 -3.46 -8.71 -5.21
CA THR A 128 -3.84 -7.46 -5.87
C THR A 128 -4.94 -6.78 -5.07
N LEU A 129 -4.62 -5.64 -4.47
CA LEU A 129 -5.60 -4.74 -3.87
C LEU A 129 -6.09 -3.79 -4.95
N LYS A 130 -7.32 -3.99 -5.42
CA LYS A 130 -7.85 -3.36 -6.63
C LYS A 130 -8.97 -2.38 -6.32
N LEU A 131 -8.76 -1.11 -6.70
CA LEU A 131 -9.76 -0.06 -6.50
C LEU A 131 -11.04 -0.36 -7.30
N ALA A 132 -12.19 -0.02 -6.73
CA ALA A 132 -13.46 -0.04 -7.43
C ALA A 132 -13.40 0.85 -8.69
N PRO A 133 -14.14 0.49 -9.78
CA PRO A 133 -14.04 1.21 -11.04
C PRO A 133 -14.62 2.62 -10.96
N TYR A 134 -14.24 3.46 -11.95
CA TYR A 134 -14.82 4.79 -12.14
C TYR A 134 -16.37 4.75 -12.10
N GLY A 135 -16.95 5.66 -11.34
CA GLY A 135 -18.41 5.73 -11.11
C GLY A 135 -18.92 4.88 -9.95
N THR A 136 -18.09 3.97 -9.43
CA THR A 136 -18.37 3.21 -8.20
C THR A 136 -17.49 3.69 -7.06
N ALA A 137 -16.23 3.98 -7.34
CA ALA A 137 -15.32 4.65 -6.40
C ALA A 137 -15.67 6.13 -6.23
N PRO A 138 -15.32 6.74 -5.09
CA PRO A 138 -15.56 8.17 -4.83
C PRO A 138 -14.88 9.07 -5.87
N LEU A 139 -15.62 10.00 -6.41
CA LEU A 139 -15.13 10.90 -7.47
C LEU A 139 -14.38 12.13 -6.95
N LYS A 140 -14.33 12.38 -5.64
CA LYS A 140 -13.74 13.60 -5.07
C LYS A 140 -12.84 13.30 -3.88
N LYS A 141 -11.64 13.87 -3.96
CA LYS A 141 -10.60 14.04 -2.91
C LYS A 141 -10.70 13.16 -1.68
N VAL A 142 -10.51 11.87 -1.83
CA VAL A 142 -10.31 10.95 -0.73
C VAL A 142 -8.87 10.44 -0.73
N VAL A 143 -8.43 9.94 0.39
CA VAL A 143 -7.25 9.08 0.48
C VAL A 143 -7.73 7.65 0.30
N TYR A 144 -7.19 6.92 -0.68
CA TYR A 144 -7.63 5.54 -0.87
C TYR A 144 -7.08 4.63 0.22
N ILE A 145 -5.79 4.75 0.54
CA ILE A 145 -5.11 3.97 1.59
C ILE A 145 -4.25 4.92 2.42
N GLY A 146 -4.43 4.97 3.74
CA GLY A 146 -3.53 5.74 4.60
C GLY A 146 -4.19 6.52 5.74
N CYS A 147 -3.69 7.73 5.98
CA CYS A 147 -4.22 8.62 7.02
C CYS A 147 -4.25 10.08 6.54
N LYS A 148 -5.37 10.76 6.69
CA LYS A 148 -5.54 12.15 6.23
C LYS A 148 -5.51 13.15 7.37
N ASN A 149 -6.48 13.14 8.24
CA ASN A 149 -6.68 14.21 9.21
C ASN A 149 -6.19 13.84 10.63
N LYS A 150 -5.58 12.67 10.80
CA LYS A 150 -5.10 12.18 12.09
C LYS A 150 -3.58 12.02 12.06
N LYS A 151 -2.94 12.43 13.14
CA LYS A 151 -1.52 12.19 13.33
C LYS A 151 -1.29 10.70 13.63
N GLN A 152 -0.70 9.98 12.69
CA GLN A 152 -0.35 8.57 12.81
C GLN A 152 1.15 8.39 12.62
N SER A 153 1.74 7.39 13.23
CA SER A 153 3.17 7.13 13.14
C SER A 153 3.44 5.63 13.12
N ASP A 154 4.63 5.26 12.64
CA ASP A 154 5.04 3.86 12.62
C ASP A 154 4.14 3.01 11.71
N ILE A 155 3.88 3.51 10.49
CA ILE A 155 3.09 2.81 9.48
C ILE A 155 4.03 2.18 8.45
N VAL A 156 3.77 0.91 8.14
CA VAL A 156 4.41 0.20 7.03
C VAL A 156 3.34 -0.23 6.03
N ILE A 157 3.59 0.02 4.75
CA ILE A 157 2.82 -0.55 3.63
C ILE A 157 3.82 -1.29 2.78
N GLU A 158 3.69 -2.61 2.70
CA GLU A 158 4.70 -3.44 2.06
C GLU A 158 4.10 -4.62 1.29
N GLY A 159 4.91 -5.17 0.40
CA GLY A 159 4.62 -6.40 -0.31
C GLY A 159 5.79 -7.36 -0.32
N GLU A 160 5.69 -8.40 -1.12
CA GLU A 160 6.71 -9.43 -1.36
C GLU A 160 7.31 -9.31 -2.77
N GLY A 161 7.31 -8.10 -3.34
CA GLY A 161 7.84 -7.78 -4.67
C GLY A 161 6.77 -7.32 -5.66
N GLU A 162 7.09 -7.33 -6.96
CA GLU A 162 6.23 -6.77 -8.02
C GLU A 162 4.90 -7.50 -8.23
N THR A 163 4.74 -8.69 -7.67
CA THR A 163 3.48 -9.44 -7.70
C THR A 163 2.52 -9.03 -6.57
N SER A 164 2.98 -8.21 -5.63
CA SER A 164 2.15 -7.55 -4.61
C SER A 164 1.69 -6.20 -5.16
N ILE A 165 0.44 -6.13 -5.61
CA ILE A 165 -0.03 -5.04 -6.48
C ILE A 165 -1.11 -4.21 -5.79
N ILE A 166 -1.01 -2.88 -5.93
CA ILE A 166 -2.10 -1.95 -5.71
C ILE A 166 -2.49 -1.40 -7.08
N ASP A 167 -3.71 -1.68 -7.55
CA ASP A 167 -4.20 -1.31 -8.87
C ASP A 167 -5.38 -0.32 -8.76
N GLY A 168 -5.19 0.87 -9.29
CA GLY A 168 -6.19 1.95 -9.22
C GLY A 168 -7.25 1.93 -10.31
N GLN A 169 -7.18 1.01 -11.28
CA GLN A 169 -8.13 0.95 -12.43
C GLN A 169 -8.30 2.29 -13.18
N GLY A 170 -7.23 3.04 -13.36
CA GLY A 170 -7.24 4.43 -13.83
C GLY A 170 -7.76 4.68 -15.26
N ALA A 171 -7.78 3.68 -16.14
CA ALA A 171 -8.10 3.85 -17.55
C ALA A 171 -9.40 4.63 -17.80
N ARG A 172 -10.47 4.32 -17.06
CA ARG A 172 -11.76 5.04 -17.18
C ARG A 172 -11.71 6.44 -16.57
N TRP A 173 -10.90 6.65 -15.55
CA TRP A 173 -10.66 7.97 -14.95
C TRP A 173 -9.97 8.90 -15.95
N TRP A 174 -8.96 8.43 -16.66
CA TRP A 174 -8.23 9.22 -17.65
C TRP A 174 -9.11 9.56 -18.85
N LEU A 175 -9.91 8.58 -19.32
CA LEU A 175 -10.89 8.83 -20.37
C LEU A 175 -11.94 9.87 -19.93
N ALA A 176 -12.46 9.77 -18.72
CA ALA A 176 -13.41 10.74 -18.17
C ALA A 176 -12.79 12.15 -18.08
N LYS A 177 -11.51 12.24 -17.74
CA LYS A 177 -10.77 13.51 -17.74
C LYS A 177 -10.76 14.16 -19.11
N GLU A 178 -10.49 13.38 -20.16
CA GLU A 178 -10.55 13.85 -21.54
C GLU A 178 -11.96 14.30 -21.95
N GLN A 179 -12.98 13.64 -21.46
CA GLN A 179 -14.39 13.99 -21.66
C GLN A 179 -14.86 15.16 -20.81
N LYS A 180 -13.95 15.76 -20.02
CA LYS A 180 -14.21 16.88 -19.12
C LYS A 180 -15.23 16.60 -18.01
N ASP A 181 -15.33 15.33 -17.60
CA ASP A 181 -16.10 14.97 -16.42
C ASP A 181 -15.51 15.65 -15.16
N THR A 182 -16.40 16.04 -14.28
CA THR A 182 -15.98 16.70 -13.03
C THR A 182 -15.65 15.66 -11.97
N PHE A 183 -14.37 15.46 -11.72
CA PHE A 183 -13.88 14.65 -10.62
C PHE A 183 -12.53 15.18 -10.12
N ASP A 184 -12.15 14.78 -8.93
CA ASP A 184 -10.92 15.17 -8.29
C ASP A 184 -10.43 13.99 -7.44
N PRO A 185 -9.75 13.01 -8.06
CA PRO A 185 -9.31 11.81 -7.37
C PRO A 185 -8.28 12.16 -6.31
N GLY A 186 -8.25 11.37 -5.24
CA GLY A 186 -7.26 11.49 -4.20
C GLY A 186 -5.93 10.85 -4.55
N SER A 187 -5.13 10.60 -3.53
CA SER A 187 -3.91 9.82 -3.65
C SER A 187 -4.17 8.36 -3.32
N MET A 188 -3.53 7.45 -4.05
CA MET A 188 -3.65 6.01 -3.79
C MET A 188 -3.15 5.70 -2.39
N ILE A 189 -1.93 6.11 -2.07
CA ILE A 189 -1.39 6.08 -0.70
C ILE A 189 -1.16 7.50 -0.25
N ARG A 190 -1.64 7.86 0.93
CA ARG A 190 -1.37 9.18 1.52
C ARG A 190 -1.17 9.11 3.02
N LEU A 191 0.01 9.54 3.45
CA LEU A 191 0.41 9.62 4.85
C LEU A 191 0.61 11.10 5.19
N GLU A 192 -0.49 11.74 5.67
CA GLU A 192 -0.59 13.20 5.68
C GLU A 192 0.02 13.84 6.92
N GLN A 193 -0.10 13.18 8.07
CA GLN A 193 0.39 13.71 9.34
C GLN A 193 1.05 12.62 10.18
N GLY A 194 2.15 12.96 10.83
CA GLY A 194 2.88 12.03 11.70
C GLY A 194 4.31 11.76 11.24
N GLN A 195 4.85 10.59 11.53
CA GLN A 195 6.25 10.29 11.24
C GLN A 195 6.56 8.81 11.22
N ARG A 196 7.72 8.46 10.67
CA ARG A 196 8.25 7.11 10.56
C ARG A 196 7.32 6.22 9.72
N PHE A 197 7.36 6.49 8.43
CA PHE A 197 6.62 5.73 7.42
C PHE A 197 7.58 4.90 6.57
N LEU A 198 7.16 3.71 6.20
CA LEU A 198 7.91 2.85 5.29
C LEU A 198 6.96 2.28 4.23
N ILE A 199 7.31 2.46 2.96
CA ILE A 199 6.61 1.86 1.82
C ILE A 199 7.64 1.11 1.01
N ARG A 200 7.42 -0.20 0.78
CA ARG A 200 8.43 -1.03 0.11
C ARG A 200 7.90 -2.30 -0.55
N ASN A 201 8.72 -2.87 -1.45
CA ASN A 201 8.56 -4.22 -2.03
C ASN A 201 7.19 -4.45 -2.65
N LEU A 202 6.64 -3.48 -3.37
CA LEU A 202 5.34 -3.61 -4.00
C LEU A 202 5.26 -2.82 -5.31
N LYS A 203 4.23 -3.14 -6.10
CA LYS A 203 3.91 -2.42 -7.31
C LYS A 203 2.62 -1.61 -7.13
N ILE A 204 2.64 -0.34 -7.55
CA ILE A 204 1.45 0.51 -7.66
C ILE A 204 1.25 0.81 -9.14
N GLN A 205 0.03 0.64 -9.63
CA GLN A 205 -0.25 0.86 -11.04
C GLN A 205 -1.64 1.44 -11.30
N ASN A 206 -1.78 2.06 -12.47
CA ASN A 206 -3.05 2.54 -13.01
C ASN A 206 -3.85 3.39 -12.02
N THR A 207 -3.21 4.34 -11.33
CA THR A 207 -3.93 5.13 -10.32
C THR A 207 -4.78 6.23 -10.96
N PRO A 208 -5.93 6.59 -10.37
CA PRO A 208 -6.75 7.70 -10.85
C PRO A 208 -6.08 9.06 -10.74
N GLY A 209 -5.17 9.22 -9.77
CA GLY A 209 -4.43 10.44 -9.45
C GLY A 209 -3.04 10.11 -8.92
N VAL A 210 -2.54 10.85 -7.94
CA VAL A 210 -1.19 10.66 -7.37
C VAL A 210 -1.03 9.27 -6.74
N ASN A 211 0.09 8.60 -7.02
CA ASN A 211 0.35 7.28 -6.47
C ASN A 211 0.64 7.34 -4.96
N ILE A 212 1.69 8.06 -4.56
CA ILE A 212 2.09 8.19 -3.15
C ILE A 212 2.18 9.67 -2.79
N THR A 213 1.56 10.06 -1.70
CA THR A 213 1.70 11.41 -1.12
C THR A 213 2.21 11.30 0.32
N ILE A 214 3.35 11.92 0.59
CA ILE A 214 3.88 12.07 1.94
C ILE A 214 3.68 13.51 2.38
N SER A 215 2.91 13.67 3.46
CA SER A 215 2.56 14.95 4.07
C SER A 215 1.53 15.77 3.28
N ASN A 216 1.07 16.80 3.93
CA ASN A 216 0.33 17.92 3.36
C ASN A 216 0.68 19.16 4.19
N GLY A 217 1.44 20.07 3.60
CA GLY A 217 1.90 21.27 4.27
C GLY A 217 2.87 21.01 5.44
N GLY A 218 3.77 20.02 5.30
CA GLY A 218 4.86 19.77 6.25
C GLY A 218 4.48 19.06 7.56
N LYS A 219 3.31 18.44 7.62
CA LYS A 219 2.82 17.79 8.86
C LYS A 219 3.29 16.34 9.04
N ALA A 220 3.89 15.74 8.01
CA ALA A 220 4.49 14.42 8.08
C ALA A 220 6.00 14.49 7.84
N SER A 221 6.75 13.56 8.41
CA SER A 221 8.20 13.50 8.28
C SER A 221 8.73 12.08 8.46
N HIS A 222 10.02 11.86 8.16
CA HIS A 222 10.70 10.59 8.34
C HIS A 222 10.00 9.46 7.58
N ALA A 223 9.97 9.57 6.26
CA ALA A 223 9.45 8.53 5.38
C ALA A 223 10.60 7.87 4.60
N THR A 224 10.50 6.56 4.44
CA THR A 224 11.39 5.79 3.57
C THR A 224 10.54 5.04 2.55
N ILE A 225 10.92 5.17 1.27
CA ILE A 225 10.25 4.51 0.15
C ILE A 225 11.34 3.81 -0.64
N HIS A 226 11.25 2.48 -0.79
CA HIS A 226 12.24 1.72 -1.55
C HIS A 226 11.68 0.45 -2.16
N ASP A 227 12.34 -0.05 -3.21
CA ASP A 227 11.89 -1.24 -3.94
C ASP A 227 10.41 -1.15 -4.33
N VAL A 228 9.98 0.02 -4.82
CA VAL A 228 8.60 0.28 -5.23
C VAL A 228 8.56 0.55 -6.73
N VAL A 229 7.82 -0.29 -7.45
CA VAL A 229 7.55 -0.07 -8.88
C VAL A 229 6.28 0.73 -9.02
N ILE A 230 6.37 1.91 -9.64
CA ILE A 230 5.21 2.71 -10.04
C ILE A 230 5.05 2.62 -11.54
N SER A 231 3.91 2.12 -12.01
CA SER A 231 3.65 1.87 -13.42
C SER A 231 2.38 2.58 -13.88
N GLU A 232 2.59 3.73 -14.51
CA GLU A 232 1.51 4.50 -15.13
C GLU A 232 1.73 4.52 -16.65
N PRO A 233 0.76 4.16 -17.46
CA PRO A 233 0.95 4.07 -18.90
C PRO A 233 1.15 5.45 -19.52
N ALA A 234 2.24 5.58 -20.28
CA ALA A 234 2.51 6.77 -21.09
C ALA A 234 1.72 6.78 -22.42
N SER A 235 1.10 5.67 -22.76
CA SER A 235 0.28 5.48 -23.97
C SER A 235 -1.09 4.92 -23.63
N GLU A 236 -1.99 4.93 -24.58
CA GLU A 236 -3.35 4.44 -24.43
C GLU A 236 -3.43 2.99 -23.95
N ILE A 237 -4.08 2.76 -22.82
CA ILE A 237 -4.38 1.41 -22.30
C ILE A 237 -5.87 1.29 -22.06
N GLY A 238 -6.46 0.24 -22.59
CA GLY A 238 -7.87 -0.08 -22.39
C GLY A 238 -8.85 0.95 -22.97
N ALA A 239 -9.02 2.08 -22.31
CA ALA A 239 -9.90 3.14 -22.76
C ALA A 239 -9.32 4.03 -23.86
N GLY A 240 -8.11 3.73 -24.36
CA GLY A 240 -7.46 4.49 -25.43
C GLY A 240 -6.88 5.84 -25.00
N LYS A 241 -6.53 6.01 -23.71
CA LYS A 241 -5.96 7.25 -23.19
C LYS A 241 -4.77 6.98 -22.27
N ALA A 242 -3.81 7.90 -22.32
CA ALA A 242 -2.67 7.90 -21.42
C ALA A 242 -3.08 8.29 -20.00
N SER A 243 -2.28 7.90 -19.02
CA SER A 243 -2.43 8.36 -17.63
C SER A 243 -2.33 9.89 -17.56
N HIS A 244 -3.07 10.49 -16.64
CA HIS A 244 -3.15 11.93 -16.51
C HIS A 244 -3.20 12.37 -15.05
N ASN A 245 -2.27 13.25 -14.64
CA ASN A 245 -2.06 13.69 -13.25
C ASN A 245 -1.79 12.51 -12.29
N THR A 246 -0.99 11.55 -12.74
CA THR A 246 -0.63 10.37 -11.98
C THR A 246 0.83 10.47 -11.51
N ASP A 247 1.14 11.54 -10.77
CA ASP A 247 2.48 11.72 -10.22
C ASP A 247 2.90 10.48 -9.42
N GLY A 248 4.15 10.05 -9.58
CA GLY A 248 4.65 8.89 -8.85
C GLY A 248 4.66 9.15 -7.35
N ILE A 249 5.45 10.11 -6.89
CA ILE A 249 5.60 10.42 -5.47
C ILE A 249 5.57 11.93 -5.28
N ALA A 250 4.63 12.42 -4.48
CA ALA A 250 4.51 13.82 -4.07
C ALA A 250 4.92 13.99 -2.61
N ILE A 251 5.94 14.81 -2.37
CA ILE A 251 6.52 15.00 -1.04
C ILE A 251 6.38 16.46 -0.61
N TRP A 252 5.84 16.67 0.58
CA TRP A 252 5.63 17.99 1.19
C TRP A 252 6.22 18.09 2.60
N GLY A 253 6.99 17.10 3.03
CA GLY A 253 7.57 17.00 4.35
C GLY A 253 9.10 16.77 4.34
N PRO A 254 9.77 17.03 5.45
CA PRO A 254 11.21 16.81 5.58
C PRO A 254 11.57 15.35 5.89
N TYR A 255 12.84 15.03 5.70
CA TYR A 255 13.45 13.74 6.05
C TYR A 255 12.79 12.56 5.31
N VAL A 256 12.86 12.58 3.99
CA VAL A 256 12.34 11.52 3.13
C VAL A 256 13.49 10.91 2.33
N ASN A 257 13.66 9.60 2.45
CA ASN A 257 14.57 8.82 1.62
C ASN A 257 13.79 8.03 0.58
N ILE A 258 14.21 8.13 -0.67
CA ILE A 258 13.70 7.32 -1.78
C ILE A 258 14.90 6.70 -2.47
N TYR A 259 14.90 5.38 -2.56
CA TYR A 259 15.97 4.63 -3.25
C TYR A 259 15.44 3.29 -3.73
N ASP A 260 16.26 2.66 -4.59
CA ASP A 260 15.97 1.35 -5.16
C ASP A 260 17.10 0.39 -4.76
#